data_c6098adc0476bfeb104ae209073ac8a7
#
_entry.id   c6098adc0476bfeb104ae209073ac8a7
#
_cell.length_a   1.000
_cell.length_b   1.000
_cell.length_c   1.000
_cell.angle_alpha   90.00
_cell.angle_beta   90.00
_cell.angle_gamma   90.00
#
_symmetry.space_group_name_H-M   'P 1'
#
loop_
_entity.id
_entity.type
_entity.pdbx_description
1 polymer ?
#
loop_
_entity_poly.entity_id
_entity_poly.type
_entity_poly.pdbx_seq_one_letter_code
_entity_poly.pdbx_strand_id
1 'polypeptide(L)'
;LHEEQLRQALTGSVQLDATTQLHGHPIRKGYIFWQEDITELVALLEELRLTQEELHDIGDIIQAETAQKAQWLKLSEQNRLYDKIETVTARQLARIQEYLIALKATDDVDTARRLLKHIVILGTYIKRRSNLVFVCDKAEDIDTTELRLSLFESAESLRLSDIRCAV
;
A
#
# COMPACT_ATOMS: atom_id res chain seq x y z
N LEU A 1 42.81 -10.00 -45.25
CA LEU A 1 42.36 -8.62 -44.97
C LEU A 1 41.95 -8.00 -46.32
N HIS A 2 40.66 -7.59 -46.41
CA HIS A 2 40.15 -6.91 -47.60
C HIS A 2 40.49 -5.42 -47.54
N GLU A 3 40.73 -4.79 -48.71
CA GLU A 3 41.08 -3.36 -48.81
C GLU A 3 40.07 -2.45 -48.13
N GLU A 4 38.84 -2.86 -48.11
CA GLU A 4 37.73 -2.16 -47.48
C GLU A 4 37.83 -2.14 -45.93
N GLN A 5 38.27 -3.26 -45.31
CA GLN A 5 38.53 -3.35 -43.86
C GLN A 5 39.73 -2.45 -43.45
N LEU A 6 40.75 -2.35 -44.29
CA LEU A 6 41.89 -1.46 -44.06
C LEU A 6 41.49 0.02 -44.13
N ARG A 7 40.59 0.38 -45.06
CA ARG A 7 40.06 1.75 -45.17
C ARG A 7 39.19 2.11 -43.95
N GLN A 8 38.36 1.17 -43.52
CA GLN A 8 37.51 1.38 -42.32
C GLN A 8 38.35 1.50 -41.05
N ALA A 9 39.42 0.70 -40.92
CA ALA A 9 40.31 0.76 -39.75
C ALA A 9 41.05 2.11 -39.64
N LEU A 10 41.19 2.87 -40.72
CA LEU A 10 41.77 4.22 -40.68
C LEU A 10 40.82 5.29 -40.16
N THR A 11 39.52 5.04 -40.17
CA THR A 11 38.48 5.94 -39.68
C THR A 11 37.96 5.55 -38.29
N GLY A 12 38.23 4.32 -37.84
CA GLY A 12 37.84 3.75 -36.55
C GLY A 12 38.41 2.35 -36.40
N SER A 13 37.98 1.63 -35.35
CA SER A 13 38.32 0.20 -35.20
C SER A 13 37.38 -0.68 -36.03
N VAL A 14 37.92 -1.78 -36.57
CA VAL A 14 37.17 -2.79 -37.33
C VAL A 14 37.29 -4.14 -36.64
N GLN A 15 36.16 -4.75 -36.31
CA GLN A 15 36.15 -6.08 -35.72
C GLN A 15 36.47 -7.12 -36.80
N LEU A 16 37.53 -7.90 -36.62
CA LEU A 16 37.95 -8.96 -37.56
C LEU A 16 37.26 -10.28 -37.23
N ASP A 17 37.16 -10.59 -35.96
CA ASP A 17 36.46 -11.74 -35.40
C ASP A 17 35.89 -11.40 -34.02
N ALA A 18 35.38 -12.40 -33.27
CA ALA A 18 34.70 -12.19 -31.99
C ALA A 18 35.60 -11.55 -30.92
N THR A 19 36.92 -11.67 -31.04
CA THR A 19 37.91 -11.28 -30.01
C THR A 19 39.04 -10.41 -30.51
N THR A 20 39.05 -10.05 -31.82
CA THR A 20 40.15 -9.31 -32.43
C THR A 20 39.64 -8.05 -33.13
N GLN A 21 40.21 -6.92 -32.77
CA GLN A 21 39.97 -5.64 -33.46
C GLN A 21 41.21 -5.21 -34.26
N LEU A 22 40.97 -4.65 -35.45
CA LEU A 22 41.96 -4.00 -36.29
C LEU A 22 41.85 -2.48 -36.12
N HIS A 23 42.97 -1.88 -35.82
CA HIS A 23 43.13 -0.43 -35.77
C HIS A 23 44.08 0.04 -36.85
N GLY A 24 43.85 1.24 -37.37
CA GLY A 24 44.72 1.86 -38.33
C GLY A 24 44.98 3.33 -38.00
N HIS A 25 46.20 3.79 -38.20
CA HIS A 25 46.55 5.19 -38.01
C HIS A 25 47.41 5.71 -39.16
N PRO A 26 47.08 6.90 -39.73
CA PRO A 26 47.92 7.52 -40.76
C PRO A 26 49.21 8.10 -40.15
N ILE A 27 50.33 7.87 -40.82
CA ILE A 27 51.63 8.45 -40.49
C ILE A 27 52.17 9.27 -41.67
N ARG A 28 53.26 10.06 -41.44
CA ARG A 28 53.82 11.01 -42.44
C ARG A 28 54.08 10.43 -43.83
N LYS A 29 54.36 9.13 -43.96
CA LYS A 29 54.69 8.46 -45.22
C LYS A 29 53.95 7.13 -45.46
N GLY A 30 52.82 6.89 -44.79
CA GLY A 30 52.06 5.64 -44.94
C GLY A 30 50.97 5.44 -43.84
N TYR A 31 50.71 4.21 -43.55
CA TYR A 31 49.70 3.80 -42.56
C TYR A 31 50.30 2.73 -41.67
N ILE A 32 49.96 2.74 -40.39
CA ILE A 32 50.24 1.67 -39.44
C ILE A 32 48.92 0.97 -39.11
N PHE A 33 48.96 -0.36 -39.12
CA PHE A 33 47.85 -1.20 -38.70
C PHE A 33 48.34 -2.12 -37.59
N TRP A 34 47.51 -2.31 -36.54
CA TRP A 34 47.75 -3.27 -35.48
C TRP A 34 46.50 -4.00 -35.14
N GLN A 35 46.61 -5.22 -34.63
CA GLN A 35 45.54 -6.03 -34.12
C GLN A 35 45.59 -5.98 -32.60
N GLU A 36 44.41 -5.84 -31.99
CA GLU A 36 44.23 -5.84 -30.55
C GLU A 36 43.36 -7.05 -30.17
N ASP A 37 43.86 -7.84 -29.22
CA ASP A 37 43.11 -8.94 -28.64
C ASP A 37 42.17 -8.37 -27.55
N ILE A 38 40.89 -8.50 -27.79
CA ILE A 38 39.83 -8.01 -26.89
C ILE A 38 39.09 -9.15 -26.16
N THR A 39 39.71 -10.35 -26.09
CA THR A 39 39.12 -11.52 -25.43
C THR A 39 38.68 -11.23 -23.99
N GLU A 40 39.57 -10.61 -23.20
CA GLU A 40 39.25 -10.26 -21.81
C GLU A 40 38.14 -9.22 -21.72
N LEU A 41 38.14 -8.25 -22.63
CA LEU A 41 37.09 -7.22 -22.67
C LEU A 41 35.72 -7.82 -22.99
N VAL A 42 35.66 -8.72 -23.98
CA VAL A 42 34.41 -9.42 -24.36
C VAL A 42 33.90 -10.30 -23.20
N ALA A 43 34.78 -11.04 -22.54
CA ALA A 43 34.42 -11.85 -21.37
C ALA A 43 33.88 -10.99 -20.22
N LEU A 44 34.54 -9.86 -19.93
CA LEU A 44 34.12 -8.93 -18.89
C LEU A 44 32.75 -8.28 -19.21
N LEU A 45 32.53 -7.92 -20.47
CA LEU A 45 31.25 -7.36 -20.90
C LEU A 45 30.10 -8.39 -20.74
N GLU A 46 30.35 -9.66 -21.05
CA GLU A 46 29.36 -10.71 -20.87
C GLU A 46 29.09 -10.98 -19.39
N GLU A 47 30.09 -11.01 -18.52
CA GLU A 47 29.91 -11.11 -17.07
C GLU A 47 29.11 -9.93 -16.53
N LEU A 48 29.41 -8.72 -17.00
CA LEU A 48 28.68 -7.52 -16.60
C LEU A 48 27.21 -7.57 -17.05
N ARG A 49 26.93 -8.07 -18.26
CA ARG A 49 25.56 -8.27 -18.76
C ARG A 49 24.79 -9.26 -17.91
N LEU A 50 25.38 -10.41 -17.57
CA LEU A 50 24.76 -11.41 -16.70
C LEU A 50 24.47 -10.87 -15.31
N THR A 51 25.44 -10.17 -14.71
CA THR A 51 25.25 -9.52 -13.40
C THR A 51 24.16 -8.47 -13.44
N GLN A 52 24.04 -7.72 -14.51
CA GLN A 52 22.99 -6.72 -14.68
C GLN A 52 21.60 -7.38 -14.77
N GLU A 53 21.49 -8.51 -15.48
CA GLU A 53 20.24 -9.28 -15.55
C GLU A 53 19.84 -9.83 -14.18
N GLU A 54 20.78 -10.43 -13.44
CA GLU A 54 20.53 -10.90 -12.07
C GLU A 54 20.07 -9.78 -11.13
N LEU A 55 20.71 -8.61 -11.21
CA LEU A 55 20.32 -7.45 -10.41
C LEU A 55 18.91 -6.95 -10.77
N HIS A 56 18.55 -7.02 -12.05
CA HIS A 56 17.20 -6.65 -12.50
C HIS A 56 16.15 -7.59 -11.93
N ASP A 57 16.37 -8.91 -12.03
CA ASP A 57 15.48 -9.94 -11.52
C ASP A 57 15.29 -9.81 -9.99
N ILE A 58 16.40 -9.60 -9.25
CA ILE A 58 16.33 -9.36 -7.80
C ILE A 58 15.55 -8.08 -7.50
N GLY A 59 15.73 -7.03 -8.29
CA GLY A 59 14.99 -5.77 -8.17
C GLY A 59 13.47 -5.98 -8.30
N ASP A 60 13.05 -6.74 -9.28
CA ASP A 60 11.63 -7.05 -9.52
C ASP A 60 11.03 -7.87 -8.37
N ILE A 61 11.76 -8.86 -7.84
CA ILE A 61 11.34 -9.65 -6.68
C ILE A 61 11.17 -8.74 -5.45
N ILE A 62 12.15 -7.89 -5.15
CA ILE A 62 12.09 -6.96 -4.01
C ILE A 62 10.89 -6.02 -4.14
N GLN A 63 10.62 -5.52 -5.35
CA GLN A 63 9.47 -4.64 -5.59
C GLN A 63 8.15 -5.36 -5.36
N ALA A 64 8.01 -6.60 -5.84
CA ALA A 64 6.83 -7.43 -5.65
C ALA A 64 6.60 -7.75 -4.15
N GLU A 65 7.65 -8.16 -3.43
CA GLU A 65 7.57 -8.43 -1.99
C GLU A 65 7.21 -7.18 -1.19
N THR A 66 7.77 -6.02 -1.55
CA THR A 66 7.49 -4.74 -0.88
C THR A 66 6.02 -4.35 -1.05
N ALA A 67 5.49 -4.50 -2.27
CA ALA A 67 4.07 -4.24 -2.58
C ALA A 67 3.14 -5.19 -1.79
N GLN A 68 3.48 -6.48 -1.75
CA GLN A 68 2.72 -7.47 -0.99
C GLN A 68 2.73 -7.19 0.52
N LYS A 69 3.90 -6.83 1.07
CA LYS A 69 4.05 -6.47 2.49
C LYS A 69 3.25 -5.22 2.84
N ALA A 70 3.26 -4.20 1.97
CA ALA A 70 2.47 -3.00 2.16
C ALA A 70 0.95 -3.29 2.18
N GLN A 71 0.48 -4.17 1.29
CA GLN A 71 -0.91 -4.60 1.26
C GLN A 71 -1.28 -5.39 2.52
N TRP A 72 -0.42 -6.31 2.96
CA TRP A 72 -0.63 -7.09 4.18
C TRP A 72 -0.69 -6.20 5.43
N LEU A 73 0.20 -5.21 5.54
CA LEU A 73 0.20 -4.25 6.64
C LEU A 73 -1.10 -3.44 6.67
N LYS A 74 -1.60 -3.01 5.51
CA LYS A 74 -2.88 -2.29 5.40
C LYS A 74 -4.06 -3.14 5.87
N LEU A 75 -4.12 -4.42 5.47
CA LEU A 75 -5.16 -5.35 5.90
C LEU A 75 -5.07 -5.66 7.40
N SER A 76 -3.86 -5.87 7.91
CA SER A 76 -3.62 -6.11 9.33
C SER A 76 -4.06 -4.92 10.19
N GLU A 77 -3.78 -3.70 9.75
CA GLU A 77 -4.21 -2.49 10.45
C GLU A 77 -5.74 -2.32 10.42
N GLN A 78 -6.38 -2.60 9.28
CA GLN A 78 -7.84 -2.61 9.21
C GLN A 78 -8.46 -3.63 10.17
N ASN A 79 -7.94 -4.86 10.22
CA ASN A 79 -8.42 -5.89 11.14
C ASN A 79 -8.24 -5.46 12.60
N ARG A 80 -7.10 -4.89 12.96
CA ARG A 80 -6.84 -4.35 14.30
C ARG A 80 -7.91 -3.32 14.72
N LEU A 81 -8.29 -2.45 13.78
CA LEU A 81 -9.35 -1.45 14.02
C LEU A 81 -10.72 -2.09 14.21
N TYR A 82 -11.06 -3.09 13.39
CA TYR A 82 -12.33 -3.83 13.55
C TYR A 82 -12.39 -4.56 14.89
N ASP A 83 -11.32 -5.26 15.28
CA ASP A 83 -11.24 -5.95 16.58
C ASP A 83 -11.42 -4.97 17.75
N LYS A 84 -10.81 -3.78 17.64
CA LYS A 84 -10.95 -2.71 18.64
C LYS A 84 -12.40 -2.21 18.73
N ILE A 85 -13.06 -2.00 17.58
CA ILE A 85 -14.47 -1.58 17.55
C ILE A 85 -15.37 -2.68 18.12
N GLU A 86 -15.17 -3.93 17.72
CA GLU A 86 -15.92 -5.07 18.23
C GLU A 86 -15.80 -5.17 19.75
N THR A 87 -14.59 -5.14 20.29
CA THR A 87 -14.34 -5.19 21.73
C THR A 87 -15.07 -4.07 22.48
N VAL A 88 -15.01 -2.84 21.92
CA VAL A 88 -15.59 -1.64 22.55
C VAL A 88 -17.12 -1.63 22.50
N THR A 89 -17.73 -2.28 21.49
CA THR A 89 -19.18 -2.25 21.25
C THR A 89 -19.90 -3.56 21.57
N ALA A 90 -19.17 -4.64 21.84
CA ALA A 90 -19.73 -5.98 22.09
C ALA A 90 -20.87 -6.02 23.09
N ARG A 91 -20.68 -5.32 24.22
CA ARG A 91 -21.71 -5.27 25.29
C ARG A 91 -23.01 -4.63 24.82
N GLN A 92 -22.91 -3.57 24.02
CA GLN A 92 -24.07 -2.85 23.49
C GLN A 92 -24.80 -3.67 22.41
N LEU A 93 -24.01 -4.37 21.56
CA LEU A 93 -24.58 -5.29 20.57
C LEU A 93 -25.35 -6.44 21.23
N ALA A 94 -24.78 -7.05 22.28
CA ALA A 94 -25.46 -8.08 23.04
C ALA A 94 -26.79 -7.57 23.60
N ARG A 95 -26.82 -6.36 24.16
CA ARG A 95 -28.09 -5.75 24.66
C ARG A 95 -29.09 -5.47 23.54
N ILE A 96 -28.67 -5.04 22.37
CA ILE A 96 -29.58 -4.88 21.23
C ILE A 96 -30.19 -6.22 20.84
N GLN A 97 -29.43 -7.30 20.85
CA GLN A 97 -29.96 -8.65 20.58
C GLN A 97 -30.99 -9.07 21.59
N GLU A 98 -30.75 -8.84 22.88
CA GLU A 98 -31.74 -9.09 23.96
C GLU A 98 -33.02 -8.31 23.72
N TYR A 99 -32.95 -7.01 23.40
CA TYR A 99 -34.12 -6.19 23.10
C TYR A 99 -34.85 -6.62 21.83
N LEU A 100 -34.16 -7.09 20.82
CA LEU A 100 -34.79 -7.62 19.61
C LEU A 100 -35.51 -8.93 19.85
N ILE A 101 -35.00 -9.80 20.71
CA ILE A 101 -35.69 -11.03 21.15
C ILE A 101 -36.96 -10.67 21.94
N ALA A 102 -36.84 -9.76 22.91
CA ALA A 102 -37.97 -9.29 23.70
C ALA A 102 -39.05 -8.61 22.84
N LEU A 103 -38.63 -7.82 21.83
CA LEU A 103 -39.53 -7.17 20.88
C LEU A 103 -40.37 -8.17 20.06
N LYS A 104 -39.72 -9.27 19.62
CA LYS A 104 -40.40 -10.34 18.87
C LYS A 104 -41.43 -11.12 19.76
N ALA A 105 -41.22 -11.15 21.06
CA ALA A 105 -42.04 -11.87 22.01
C ALA A 105 -43.16 -11.01 22.62
N THR A 106 -43.25 -9.72 22.30
CA THR A 106 -44.18 -8.76 22.91
C THR A 106 -45.29 -8.37 21.94
N ASP A 107 -46.53 -8.52 22.36
CA ASP A 107 -47.73 -8.03 21.65
C ASP A 107 -48.20 -6.65 22.14
N ASP A 108 -47.63 -6.16 23.25
CA ASP A 108 -47.94 -4.85 23.80
C ASP A 108 -47.21 -3.70 23.08
N VAL A 109 -48.00 -2.79 22.50
CA VAL A 109 -47.50 -1.68 21.67
C VAL A 109 -46.65 -0.69 22.48
N ASP A 110 -46.98 -0.44 23.74
CA ASP A 110 -46.22 0.51 24.56
C ASP A 110 -44.87 -0.08 24.98
N THR A 111 -44.84 -1.35 25.29
CA THR A 111 -43.57 -2.08 25.57
C THR A 111 -42.72 -2.18 24.32
N ALA A 112 -43.29 -2.48 23.15
CA ALA A 112 -42.59 -2.51 21.88
C ALA A 112 -41.97 -1.15 21.57
N ARG A 113 -42.70 -0.05 21.74
CA ARG A 113 -42.20 1.31 21.54
C ARG A 113 -41.02 1.64 22.46
N ARG A 114 -41.06 1.25 23.72
CA ARG A 114 -39.96 1.43 24.69
C ARG A 114 -38.72 0.66 24.26
N LEU A 115 -38.85 -0.60 23.87
CA LEU A 115 -37.76 -1.43 23.40
C LEU A 115 -37.10 -0.84 22.14
N LEU A 116 -37.91 -0.37 21.17
CA LEU A 116 -37.41 0.30 19.97
C LEU A 116 -36.60 1.56 20.28
N LYS A 117 -37.09 2.41 21.23
CA LYS A 117 -36.33 3.58 21.68
C LYS A 117 -34.95 3.19 22.22
N HIS A 118 -34.87 2.14 23.06
CA HIS A 118 -33.58 1.66 23.58
C HIS A 118 -32.64 1.15 22.47
N ILE A 119 -33.17 0.41 21.48
CA ILE A 119 -32.40 -0.08 20.34
C ILE A 119 -31.83 1.10 19.53
N VAL A 120 -32.65 2.14 19.27
CA VAL A 120 -32.17 3.34 18.53
C VAL A 120 -31.08 4.07 19.30
N ILE A 121 -31.23 4.26 20.62
CA ILE A 121 -30.21 4.91 21.46
C ILE A 121 -28.88 4.11 21.41
N LEU A 122 -28.95 2.80 21.61
CA LEU A 122 -27.76 1.95 21.59
C LEU A 122 -27.14 1.92 20.22
N GLY A 123 -27.90 1.86 19.13
CA GLY A 123 -27.42 1.92 17.76
C GLY A 123 -26.69 3.22 17.45
N THR A 124 -27.27 4.36 17.87
CA THR A 124 -26.61 5.68 17.74
C THR A 124 -25.32 5.74 18.54
N TYR A 125 -25.33 5.24 19.79
CA TYR A 125 -24.12 5.16 20.61
C TYR A 125 -23.02 4.32 19.93
N ILE A 126 -23.33 3.14 19.42
CA ILE A 126 -22.37 2.27 18.71
C ILE A 126 -21.77 3.00 17.51
N LYS A 127 -22.63 3.61 16.67
CA LYS A 127 -22.19 4.38 15.50
C LYS A 127 -21.19 5.48 15.89
N ARG A 128 -21.51 6.27 16.93
CA ARG A 128 -20.65 7.37 17.38
C ARG A 128 -19.34 6.88 17.97
N ARG A 129 -19.42 5.86 18.81
CA ARG A 129 -18.24 5.27 19.43
C ARG A 129 -17.29 4.65 18.39
N SER A 130 -17.84 3.98 17.39
CA SER A 130 -17.05 3.45 16.27
C SER A 130 -16.36 4.57 15.47
N ASN A 131 -17.08 5.64 15.16
CA ASN A 131 -16.49 6.79 14.46
C ASN A 131 -15.36 7.42 15.29
N LEU A 132 -15.53 7.59 16.61
CA LEU A 132 -14.48 8.11 17.47
C LEU A 132 -13.24 7.20 17.50
N VAL A 133 -13.43 5.87 17.50
CA VAL A 133 -12.29 4.94 17.41
C VAL A 133 -11.48 5.17 16.12
N PHE A 134 -12.15 5.38 14.97
CA PHE A 134 -11.49 5.68 13.71
C PHE A 134 -10.76 7.02 13.73
N VAL A 135 -11.36 8.05 14.31
CA VAL A 135 -10.76 9.39 14.40
C VAL A 135 -9.54 9.37 15.32
N CYS A 136 -9.69 8.78 16.53
CA CYS A 136 -8.60 8.69 17.51
C CYS A 136 -7.42 7.84 17.04
N ASP A 137 -7.64 6.88 16.15
CA ASP A 137 -6.58 6.00 15.66
C ASP A 137 -5.74 6.65 14.55
N LYS A 138 -6.31 7.64 13.85
CA LYS A 138 -5.66 8.34 12.74
C LYS A 138 -4.97 9.65 13.13
N ALA A 139 -5.32 10.22 14.26
CA ALA A 139 -4.84 11.52 14.69
C ALA A 139 -4.31 11.46 16.13
N GLU A 140 -3.15 12.06 16.39
CA GLU A 140 -2.64 12.27 17.75
C GLU A 140 -3.53 13.25 18.52
N ASP A 141 -4.14 14.23 17.82
CA ASP A 141 -5.07 15.20 18.38
C ASP A 141 -6.44 15.09 17.70
N ILE A 142 -7.51 15.07 18.51
CA ILE A 142 -8.87 15.08 18.00
C ILE A 142 -9.34 16.54 17.86
N ASP A 143 -9.85 16.90 16.68
CA ASP A 143 -10.50 18.19 16.51
C ASP A 143 -11.70 18.31 17.45
N THR A 144 -11.74 19.40 18.21
CA THR A 144 -12.84 19.72 19.12
C THR A 144 -14.17 19.82 18.40
N THR A 145 -14.17 20.12 17.11
CA THR A 145 -15.37 20.15 16.25
C THR A 145 -15.98 18.77 16.10
N GLU A 146 -15.17 17.73 15.88
CA GLU A 146 -15.61 16.33 15.76
C GLU A 146 -16.18 15.82 17.09
N LEU A 147 -15.50 16.14 18.20
CA LEU A 147 -15.97 15.78 19.53
C LEU A 147 -17.32 16.46 19.83
N ARG A 148 -17.44 17.77 19.55
CA ARG A 148 -18.67 18.54 19.74
C ARG A 148 -19.82 17.98 18.90
N LEU A 149 -19.57 17.64 17.63
CA LEU A 149 -20.55 17.04 16.73
C LEU A 149 -21.06 15.69 17.28
N SER A 150 -20.13 14.84 17.72
CA SER A 150 -20.45 13.53 18.31
C SER A 150 -21.31 13.65 19.57
N LEU A 151 -21.01 14.60 20.44
CA LEU A 151 -21.80 14.89 21.65
C LEU A 151 -23.17 15.44 21.31
N PHE A 152 -23.26 16.41 20.39
CA PHE A 152 -24.52 17.02 19.96
C PHE A 152 -25.47 15.98 19.37
N GLU A 153 -25.01 15.15 18.44
CA GLU A 153 -25.83 14.11 17.83
C GLU A 153 -26.24 13.02 18.83
N SER A 154 -25.41 12.73 19.84
CA SER A 154 -25.77 11.83 20.94
C SER A 154 -26.88 12.43 21.81
N ALA A 155 -26.76 13.71 22.14
CA ALA A 155 -27.78 14.44 22.91
C ALA A 155 -29.12 14.53 22.15
N GLU A 156 -29.08 14.77 20.84
CA GLU A 156 -30.26 14.81 19.97
C GLU A 156 -30.96 13.43 19.91
N SER A 157 -30.22 12.35 19.83
CA SER A 157 -30.73 10.98 19.88
C SER A 157 -31.47 10.68 21.21
N LEU A 158 -30.89 11.13 22.33
CA LEU A 158 -31.51 11.00 23.65
C LEU A 158 -32.80 11.84 23.77
N ARG A 159 -32.78 13.07 23.23
CA ARG A 159 -33.94 13.95 23.19
C ARG A 159 -35.11 13.37 22.41
N LEU A 160 -34.84 12.76 21.23
CA LEU A 160 -35.87 12.04 20.45
C LEU A 160 -36.47 10.85 21.21
N SER A 161 -35.78 10.36 22.24
CA SER A 161 -36.23 9.28 23.12
C SER A 161 -36.85 9.75 24.45
N ASP A 162 -37.23 11.04 24.53
CA ASP A 162 -37.81 11.71 25.69
C ASP A 162 -36.85 11.83 26.90
N ILE A 163 -35.55 11.71 26.69
CA ILE A 163 -34.53 11.90 27.72
C ILE A 163 -34.00 13.33 27.61
N ARG A 164 -34.16 14.12 28.65
CA ARG A 164 -33.62 15.49 28.71
C ARG A 164 -32.14 15.45 29.08
N CYS A 165 -31.29 15.94 28.20
CA CYS A 165 -29.86 16.17 28.45
C CYS A 165 -29.59 17.66 28.45
N ALA A 166 -28.84 18.15 29.45
CA ALA A 166 -28.14 19.44 29.39
C ALA A 166 -26.71 19.21 28.99
N VAL A 167 -26.28 19.85 27.88
CA VAL A 167 -24.92 19.86 27.39
C VAL A 167 -24.38 21.26 27.44
#